data_61ba4f2b2aea877f373af8b2bcd3674d
#
_entry.id   61ba4f2b2aea877f373af8b2bcd3674d
#
_cell.length_a   1.000
_cell.length_b   1.000
_cell.length_c   1.000
_cell.angle_alpha   90.00
_cell.angle_beta   90.00
_cell.angle_gamma   90.00
#
_symmetry.space_group_name_H-M   'P 1'
#
loop_
_entity.id
_entity.type
_entity.pdbx_description
1 polymer ?
#
loop_
_entity_poly.entity_id
_entity_poly.type
_entity_poly.pdbx_seq_one_letter_code
_entity_poly.pdbx_strand_id
1 'polypeptide(L)'
;MRTWLGRLIRDICRKIADDPALEAEFETALERAGHALTQAPTDKKKLYALHAPEVECIGKGKARTRYEFGVKASIATTNERTKGGQFVLRAMALPGDPNDGHSLAGQIDQVADLTEDEVERAYVDRGHGLKRDGLDITLSHTRGITSPTIRREMRQRNGI
;
A
#
# COMPACT_ATOMS: atom_id res chain seq x y z
N MET A 1 -0.58 -9.33 28.90
CA MET A 1 -0.10 -9.86 27.60
C MET A 1 1.43 -9.88 27.49
N ARG A 2 2.15 -8.75 27.70
CA ARG A 2 3.63 -8.70 27.67
C ARG A 2 4.32 -9.76 28.55
N THR A 3 3.80 -10.04 29.75
CA THR A 3 4.37 -11.03 30.66
C THR A 3 4.33 -12.46 30.12
N TRP A 4 3.24 -12.83 29.43
CA TRP A 4 3.11 -14.15 28.82
C TRP A 4 4.04 -14.34 27.65
N LEU A 5 4.13 -13.34 26.74
CA LEU A 5 5.04 -13.37 25.62
C LEU A 5 6.51 -13.51 26.08
N GLY A 6 6.91 -12.72 27.09
CA GLY A 6 8.26 -12.81 27.63
C GLY A 6 8.57 -14.16 28.30
N ARG A 7 7.58 -14.82 28.92
CA ARG A 7 7.76 -16.18 29.44
C ARG A 7 7.93 -17.19 28.32
N LEU A 8 7.10 -17.09 27.28
CA LEU A 8 7.17 -17.98 26.11
C LEU A 8 8.51 -17.88 25.40
N ILE A 9 8.99 -16.66 25.14
CA ILE A 9 10.31 -16.45 24.53
C ILE A 9 11.40 -17.14 25.34
N ARG A 10 11.45 -16.91 26.66
CA ARG A 10 12.47 -17.55 27.52
C ARG A 10 12.34 -19.07 27.58
N ASP A 11 11.12 -19.60 27.50
CA ASP A 11 10.90 -21.06 27.52
C ASP A 11 11.40 -21.70 26.21
N ILE A 12 11.10 -21.08 25.06
CA ILE A 12 11.58 -21.51 23.76
C ILE A 12 13.12 -21.44 23.72
N CYS A 13 13.72 -20.30 24.05
CA CYS A 13 15.17 -20.15 24.06
C CYS A 13 15.87 -21.24 24.91
N ARG A 14 15.32 -21.57 26.07
CA ARG A 14 15.89 -22.64 26.91
C ARG A 14 15.79 -24.03 26.29
N LYS A 15 14.74 -24.28 25.49
CA LYS A 15 14.52 -25.59 24.86
C LYS A 15 15.35 -25.81 23.63
N ILE A 16 15.78 -24.75 22.98
CA ILE A 16 16.55 -24.80 21.72
C ILE A 16 18.04 -24.53 21.92
N ALA A 17 18.47 -24.12 23.13
CA ALA A 17 19.82 -23.64 23.43
C ALA A 17 20.96 -24.64 23.10
N ASP A 18 20.66 -25.92 23.04
CA ASP A 18 21.65 -26.94 22.74
C ASP A 18 21.59 -27.47 21.28
N ASP A 19 20.75 -26.83 20.43
CA ASP A 19 20.56 -27.25 19.04
C ASP A 19 20.69 -26.03 18.09
N PRO A 20 21.87 -25.86 17.47
CA PRO A 20 22.13 -24.74 16.57
C PRO A 20 21.20 -24.69 15.35
N ALA A 21 20.65 -25.83 14.90
CA ALA A 21 19.73 -25.86 13.78
C ALA A 21 18.37 -25.27 14.17
N LEU A 22 17.87 -25.61 15.36
CA LEU A 22 16.66 -25.02 15.91
C LEU A 22 16.85 -23.53 16.26
N GLU A 23 18.00 -23.13 16.80
CA GLU A 23 18.30 -21.72 17.04
C GLU A 23 18.18 -20.89 15.78
N ALA A 24 18.79 -21.36 14.69
CA ALA A 24 18.71 -20.68 13.39
C ALA A 24 17.28 -20.64 12.82
N GLU A 25 16.51 -21.73 12.97
CA GLU A 25 15.12 -21.79 12.51
C GLU A 25 14.22 -20.81 13.24
N PHE A 26 14.39 -20.66 14.57
CA PHE A 26 13.58 -19.81 15.41
C PHE A 26 14.07 -18.35 15.51
N GLU A 27 15.28 -18.02 15.04
CA GLU A 27 15.92 -16.71 15.19
C GLU A 27 15.00 -15.56 14.77
N THR A 28 14.51 -15.56 13.54
CA THR A 28 13.64 -14.50 13.02
C THR A 28 12.34 -14.36 13.81
N ALA A 29 11.73 -15.46 14.24
CA ALA A 29 10.49 -15.44 14.99
C ALA A 29 10.70 -14.87 16.41
N LEU A 30 11.79 -15.26 17.05
CA LEU A 30 12.17 -14.78 18.39
C LEU A 30 12.59 -13.31 18.38
N GLU A 31 13.32 -12.86 17.36
CA GLU A 31 13.65 -11.44 17.16
C GLU A 31 12.38 -10.57 17.03
N ARG A 32 11.44 -10.98 16.18
CA ARG A 32 10.16 -10.29 16.00
C ARG A 32 9.34 -10.27 17.30
N ALA A 33 9.28 -11.38 18.00
CA ALA A 33 8.59 -11.48 19.27
C ALA A 33 9.24 -10.60 20.36
N GLY A 34 10.57 -10.55 20.39
CA GLY A 34 11.36 -9.66 21.24
C GLY A 34 11.10 -8.18 20.94
N HIS A 35 11.08 -7.82 19.67
CA HIS A 35 10.73 -6.46 19.23
C HIS A 35 9.31 -6.08 19.67
N ALA A 36 8.32 -6.95 19.44
CA ALA A 36 6.95 -6.71 19.89
C ALA A 36 6.82 -6.59 21.43
N LEU A 37 7.67 -7.30 22.17
CA LEU A 37 7.70 -7.23 23.65
C LEU A 37 8.26 -5.90 24.15
N THR A 38 9.31 -5.38 23.52
CA THR A 38 10.06 -4.21 23.99
C THR A 38 9.55 -2.88 23.44
N GLN A 39 8.89 -2.88 22.29
CA GLN A 39 8.43 -1.65 21.63
C GLN A 39 7.52 -0.79 22.51
N ALA A 40 7.74 0.52 22.47
CA ALA A 40 6.96 1.53 23.15
C ALA A 40 5.89 2.16 22.23
N PRO A 41 4.82 2.78 22.78
CA PRO A 41 3.82 3.50 21.98
C PRO A 41 4.40 4.63 21.12
N THR A 42 5.51 5.22 21.53
CA THR A 42 6.19 6.35 20.87
C THR A 42 7.20 5.96 19.81
N ASP A 43 7.52 4.66 19.68
CA ASP A 43 8.51 4.20 18.71
C ASP A 43 8.05 4.46 17.27
N LYS A 44 8.97 4.93 16.43
CA LYS A 44 8.68 5.24 15.01
C LYS A 44 8.57 3.98 14.16
N LYS A 45 9.38 2.95 14.47
CA LYS A 45 9.39 1.66 13.76
C LYS A 45 8.77 0.60 14.67
N LYS A 46 7.48 0.39 14.56
CA LYS A 46 6.77 -0.62 15.33
C LYS A 46 6.42 -1.83 14.49
N LEU A 47 6.49 -2.99 15.11
CA LEU A 47 5.98 -4.22 14.54
C LEU A 47 4.48 -4.34 14.89
N TYR A 48 3.63 -4.24 13.88
CA TYR A 48 2.16 -4.32 14.04
C TYR A 48 1.63 -5.74 13.87
N ALA A 49 2.32 -6.58 13.09
CA ALA A 49 1.96 -7.97 12.88
C ALA A 49 3.22 -8.86 12.87
N LEU A 50 3.22 -9.94 13.65
CA LEU A 50 4.38 -10.86 13.74
C LEU A 50 4.62 -11.61 12.42
N HIS A 51 3.53 -11.99 11.73
CA HIS A 51 3.57 -12.75 10.47
C HIS A 51 3.77 -11.87 9.23
N ALA A 52 3.56 -10.55 9.35
CA ALA A 52 3.64 -9.58 8.27
C ALA A 52 4.38 -8.32 8.77
N PRO A 53 5.71 -8.36 8.90
CA PRO A 53 6.50 -7.26 9.47
C PRO A 53 6.46 -5.98 8.64
N GLU A 54 6.07 -6.08 7.37
CA GLU A 54 5.87 -4.96 6.44
C GLU A 54 4.61 -4.13 6.74
N VAL A 55 3.73 -4.58 7.63
CA VAL A 55 2.51 -3.86 7.97
C VAL A 55 2.84 -2.54 8.65
N GLU A 56 2.31 -1.48 8.09
CA GLU A 56 2.45 -0.10 8.57
C GLU A 56 1.16 0.41 9.20
N CYS A 57 1.25 1.47 9.99
CA CYS A 57 0.11 2.18 10.55
C CYS A 57 -0.13 3.45 9.74
N ILE A 58 -1.15 3.41 8.88
CA ILE A 58 -1.49 4.50 7.95
C ILE A 58 -2.55 5.40 8.59
N GLY A 59 -2.23 6.69 8.74
CA GLY A 59 -3.17 7.69 9.24
C GLY A 59 -4.15 8.12 8.16
N LYS A 60 -5.45 7.90 8.36
CA LYS A 60 -6.50 8.25 7.37
C LYS A 60 -7.16 9.60 7.58
N GLY A 61 -6.92 10.28 8.68
CA GLY A 61 -7.56 11.57 8.98
C GLY A 61 -9.09 11.53 9.10
N LYS A 62 -9.70 10.33 9.14
CA LYS A 62 -11.15 10.14 9.27
C LYS A 62 -11.56 10.04 10.72
N ALA A 63 -12.67 10.71 11.10
CA ALA A 63 -13.15 10.70 12.49
C ALA A 63 -13.51 9.31 13.03
N ARG A 64 -14.05 8.42 12.18
CA ARG A 64 -14.47 7.07 12.56
C ARG A 64 -13.33 6.04 12.56
N THR A 65 -12.39 6.15 11.62
CA THR A 65 -11.27 5.22 11.47
C THR A 65 -10.02 6.06 11.29
N ARG A 66 -9.33 6.30 12.41
CA ARG A 66 -8.12 7.14 12.43
C ARG A 66 -6.94 6.45 11.76
N TYR A 67 -6.83 5.14 11.92
CA TYR A 67 -5.70 4.35 11.47
C TYR A 67 -6.18 3.12 10.71
N GLU A 68 -5.45 2.77 9.68
CA GLU A 68 -5.55 1.49 8.97
C GLU A 68 -4.18 0.80 9.05
N PHE A 69 -4.19 -0.53 9.13
CA PHE A 69 -2.96 -1.32 9.21
C PHE A 69 -2.81 -2.12 7.92
N GLY A 70 -1.65 -1.99 7.29
CA GLY A 70 -1.37 -2.63 6.02
C GLY A 70 -0.23 -1.94 5.29
N VAL A 71 -0.02 -2.31 4.04
CA VAL A 71 0.84 -1.59 3.09
C VAL A 71 -0.06 -0.93 2.06
N LYS A 72 0.21 0.33 1.74
CA LYS A 72 -0.47 1.04 0.66
C LYS A 72 -0.24 0.30 -0.65
N ALA A 73 -1.28 0.16 -1.44
CA ALA A 73 -1.18 -0.44 -2.77
C ALA A 73 -1.72 0.53 -3.82
N SER A 74 -1.06 0.56 -4.96
CA SER A 74 -1.53 1.22 -6.16
C SER A 74 -1.99 0.19 -7.18
N ILE A 75 -3.15 0.44 -7.78
CA ILE A 75 -3.73 -0.43 -8.79
C ILE A 75 -4.10 0.43 -10.01
N ALA A 76 -3.55 0.07 -11.16
CA ALA A 76 -3.95 0.66 -12.44
C ALA A 76 -4.88 -0.31 -13.17
N THR A 77 -5.97 0.21 -13.70
CA THR A 77 -6.97 -0.56 -14.45
C THR A 77 -7.26 0.11 -15.79
N THR A 78 -7.71 -0.67 -16.76
CA THR A 78 -8.29 -0.11 -17.98
C THR A 78 -9.48 0.77 -17.63
N ASN A 79 -9.68 1.85 -18.41
CA ASN A 79 -10.74 2.80 -18.12
C ASN A 79 -12.01 2.55 -18.95
N GLU A 80 -11.96 1.67 -19.93
CA GLU A 80 -13.11 1.32 -20.73
C GLU A 80 -14.00 0.28 -20.06
N ARG A 81 -15.31 0.50 -20.13
CA ARG A 81 -16.29 -0.46 -19.69
C ARG A 81 -16.50 -1.52 -20.76
N THR A 82 -15.87 -2.65 -20.60
CA THR A 82 -16.03 -3.80 -21.52
C THR A 82 -17.05 -4.81 -20.98
N LYS A 83 -17.53 -5.69 -21.84
CA LYS A 83 -18.49 -6.75 -21.47
C LYS A 83 -17.92 -7.74 -20.44
N GLY A 84 -16.58 -7.82 -20.30
CA GLY A 84 -15.86 -8.64 -19.32
C GLY A 84 -15.44 -7.89 -18.05
N GLY A 85 -15.73 -6.59 -17.92
CA GLY A 85 -15.26 -5.73 -16.84
C GLY A 85 -13.97 -4.97 -17.19
N GLN A 86 -13.31 -4.45 -16.17
CA GLN A 86 -12.03 -3.75 -16.29
C GLN A 86 -10.88 -4.71 -16.04
N PHE A 87 -9.80 -4.57 -16.78
CA PHE A 87 -8.58 -5.34 -16.56
C PHE A 87 -7.66 -4.59 -15.61
N VAL A 88 -7.04 -5.30 -14.69
CA VAL A 88 -5.95 -4.79 -13.89
C VAL A 88 -4.68 -4.85 -14.74
N LEU A 89 -4.15 -3.68 -15.08
CA LEU A 89 -2.91 -3.56 -15.86
C LEU A 89 -1.70 -3.70 -14.94
N ARG A 90 -1.83 -3.20 -13.69
CA ARG A 90 -0.76 -3.25 -12.71
C ARG A 90 -1.29 -3.18 -11.29
N ALA A 91 -0.61 -3.87 -10.38
CA ALA A 91 -0.75 -3.72 -8.94
C ALA A 91 0.65 -3.63 -8.31
N MET A 92 0.86 -2.67 -7.41
CA MET A 92 2.16 -2.46 -6.74
C MET A 92 1.94 -2.10 -5.27
N ALA A 93 2.70 -2.74 -4.39
CA ALA A 93 2.81 -2.32 -3.00
C ALA A 93 3.69 -1.06 -2.89
N LEU A 94 3.29 -0.12 -2.04
CA LEU A 94 3.97 1.15 -1.80
C LEU A 94 4.35 1.24 -0.31
N PRO A 95 5.43 0.57 0.12
CA PRO A 95 5.89 0.65 1.50
C PRO A 95 6.39 2.06 1.83
N GLY A 96 6.26 2.46 3.10
CA GLY A 96 6.64 3.79 3.56
C GLY A 96 5.56 4.85 3.38
N ASP A 97 4.33 4.45 3.02
CA ASP A 97 3.17 5.35 2.77
C ASP A 97 3.54 6.60 1.96
N PRO A 98 4.14 6.45 0.76
CA PRO A 98 4.54 7.59 -0.05
C PRO A 98 3.34 8.43 -0.45
N ASN A 99 3.56 9.72 -0.67
CA ASN A 99 2.52 10.60 -1.20
C ASN A 99 2.08 10.12 -2.60
N ASP A 100 0.77 10.05 -2.83
CA ASP A 100 0.19 9.54 -4.07
C ASP A 100 0.71 10.27 -5.32
N GLY A 101 0.96 11.57 -5.22
CA GLY A 101 1.48 12.37 -6.33
C GLY A 101 2.91 12.00 -6.76
N HIS A 102 3.74 11.50 -5.84
CA HIS A 102 5.12 11.14 -6.17
C HIS A 102 5.25 9.78 -6.85
N SER A 103 4.29 8.89 -6.66
CA SER A 103 4.31 7.54 -7.23
C SER A 103 3.63 7.45 -8.60
N LEU A 104 2.85 8.46 -8.99
CA LEU A 104 1.99 8.42 -10.17
C LEU A 104 2.80 8.34 -11.48
N ALA A 105 3.84 9.14 -11.65
CA ALA A 105 4.66 9.16 -12.86
C ALA A 105 5.25 7.77 -13.14
N GLY A 106 5.96 7.21 -12.17
CA GLY A 106 6.57 5.88 -12.32
C GLY A 106 5.55 4.75 -12.50
N GLN A 107 4.30 4.93 -12.06
CA GLN A 107 3.23 3.96 -12.32
C GLN A 107 2.75 4.03 -13.77
N ILE A 108 2.64 5.22 -14.32
CA ILE A 108 2.23 5.43 -15.71
C ILE A 108 3.29 4.90 -16.67
N ASP A 109 4.58 5.23 -16.43
CA ASP A 109 5.68 4.71 -17.22
C ASP A 109 5.67 3.19 -17.27
N GLN A 110 5.47 2.56 -16.12
CA GLN A 110 5.42 1.11 -16.04
C GLN A 110 4.16 0.48 -16.65
N VAL A 111 3.03 1.19 -16.71
CA VAL A 111 1.86 0.73 -17.47
C VAL A 111 2.15 0.82 -18.96
N ALA A 112 2.76 1.89 -19.43
CA ALA A 112 3.17 2.05 -20.82
C ALA A 112 4.16 0.93 -21.25
N ASP A 113 5.16 0.64 -20.43
CA ASP A 113 6.12 -0.45 -20.66
C ASP A 113 5.45 -1.83 -20.73
N LEU A 114 4.46 -2.09 -19.87
CA LEU A 114 3.77 -3.39 -19.81
C LEU A 114 2.76 -3.59 -20.93
N THR A 115 2.15 -2.50 -21.42
CA THR A 115 1.12 -2.57 -22.47
C THR A 115 1.69 -2.33 -23.85
N GLU A 116 2.94 -1.86 -23.94
CA GLU A 116 3.57 -1.39 -25.19
C GLU A 116 2.77 -0.26 -25.87
N ASP A 117 1.89 0.42 -25.09
CA ASP A 117 1.03 1.48 -25.54
C ASP A 117 1.28 2.76 -24.74
N GLU A 118 1.15 3.93 -25.40
CA GLU A 118 1.25 5.23 -24.76
C GLU A 118 -0.01 5.56 -23.95
N VAL A 119 0.18 6.02 -22.71
CA VAL A 119 -0.92 6.42 -21.83
C VAL A 119 -1.31 7.88 -22.10
N GLU A 120 -2.32 8.10 -22.91
CA GLU A 120 -2.80 9.45 -23.23
C GLU A 120 -3.54 10.12 -22.05
N ARG A 121 -4.22 9.33 -21.21
CA ARG A 121 -5.08 9.87 -20.14
C ARG A 121 -5.16 8.95 -18.94
N ALA A 122 -4.97 9.52 -17.74
CA ALA A 122 -5.16 8.83 -16.48
C ALA A 122 -6.24 9.51 -15.62
N TYR A 123 -7.08 8.71 -14.96
CA TYR A 123 -8.09 9.15 -14.01
C TYR A 123 -7.65 8.78 -12.60
N VAL A 124 -7.46 9.78 -11.75
CA VAL A 124 -6.92 9.61 -10.39
C VAL A 124 -7.79 10.29 -9.35
N ASP A 125 -7.71 9.88 -8.09
CA ASP A 125 -8.37 10.58 -6.99
C ASP A 125 -7.61 11.88 -6.66
N ARG A 126 -8.26 12.81 -5.98
CA ARG A 126 -7.71 14.13 -5.60
C ARG A 126 -6.44 14.07 -4.76
N GLY A 127 -6.26 12.98 -4.01
CA GLY A 127 -5.07 12.76 -3.20
C GLY A 127 -3.76 12.69 -3.99
N HIS A 128 -3.82 12.41 -5.29
CA HIS A 128 -2.64 12.31 -6.14
C HIS A 128 -1.96 13.64 -6.51
N GLY A 129 -2.51 14.77 -6.10
CA GLY A 129 -1.95 16.09 -6.37
C GLY A 129 -1.44 16.23 -7.81
N LEU A 130 -2.12 16.99 -8.65
CA LEU A 130 -1.74 17.16 -10.07
C LEU A 130 -0.41 17.92 -10.22
N LYS A 131 0.71 17.32 -9.83
CA LYS A 131 2.01 17.80 -10.27
C LYS A 131 2.30 17.21 -11.65
N ARG A 132 2.24 18.08 -12.65
CA ARG A 132 2.53 17.74 -14.05
C ARG A 132 4.02 17.63 -14.35
N ASP A 133 4.87 17.58 -13.34
CA ASP A 133 6.31 17.60 -13.53
C ASP A 133 6.76 16.37 -14.36
N GLY A 134 6.92 16.58 -15.65
CA GLY A 134 7.46 15.61 -16.60
C GLY A 134 6.48 14.61 -17.20
N LEU A 135 5.16 14.74 -16.98
CA LEU A 135 4.15 13.87 -17.59
C LEU A 135 3.44 14.58 -18.74
N ASP A 136 3.57 14.04 -19.95
CA ASP A 136 2.86 14.50 -21.15
C ASP A 136 1.51 13.78 -21.33
N ILE A 137 0.75 13.67 -20.26
CA ILE A 137 -0.55 13.02 -20.22
C ILE A 137 -1.63 13.92 -19.61
N THR A 138 -2.89 13.67 -19.96
CA THR A 138 -4.03 14.34 -19.36
C THR A 138 -4.44 13.66 -18.07
N LEU A 139 -4.22 14.32 -16.91
CA LEU A 139 -4.70 13.86 -15.61
C LEU A 139 -6.11 14.38 -15.33
N SER A 140 -7.02 13.51 -14.91
CA SER A 140 -8.39 13.84 -14.55
C SER A 140 -8.74 13.30 -13.17
N HIS A 141 -9.42 14.11 -12.35
CA HIS A 141 -9.87 13.70 -11.03
C HIS A 141 -11.25 13.04 -11.10
N THR A 142 -11.44 11.96 -10.37
CA THR A 142 -12.72 11.26 -10.30
C THR A 142 -13.76 11.99 -9.44
N ARG A 143 -13.32 12.83 -8.48
CA ARG A 143 -14.21 13.60 -7.60
C ARG A 143 -14.08 15.11 -7.83
N GLY A 144 -15.23 15.78 -8.00
CA GLY A 144 -15.32 17.23 -8.08
C GLY A 144 -14.84 17.84 -9.39
N ILE A 145 -15.00 17.11 -10.48
CA ILE A 145 -14.80 17.63 -11.82
C ILE A 145 -15.76 18.78 -12.05
N THR A 146 -15.21 19.98 -12.15
CA THR A 146 -15.98 21.21 -12.41
C THR A 146 -16.23 21.43 -13.89
N SER A 147 -15.46 20.79 -14.77
CA SER A 147 -15.65 20.91 -16.21
C SER A 147 -16.85 20.08 -16.68
N PRO A 148 -17.86 20.73 -17.33
CA PRO A 148 -19.00 20.03 -17.89
C PRO A 148 -18.63 18.97 -18.94
N THR A 149 -17.57 19.19 -19.69
CA THR A 149 -17.07 18.28 -20.72
C THR A 149 -16.59 16.96 -20.14
N ILE A 150 -15.72 17.02 -19.11
CA ILE A 150 -15.19 15.82 -18.45
C ILE A 150 -16.29 15.03 -17.74
N ARG A 151 -17.25 15.75 -17.10
CA ARG A 151 -18.42 15.13 -16.46
C ARG A 151 -19.30 14.40 -17.50
N ARG A 152 -19.45 14.94 -18.69
CA ARG A 152 -20.20 14.34 -19.79
C ARG A 152 -19.51 13.09 -20.31
N GLU A 153 -18.19 13.14 -20.53
CA GLU A 153 -17.39 11.99 -20.94
C GLU A 153 -17.47 10.84 -19.91
N MET A 154 -17.35 11.13 -18.61
CA MET A 154 -17.49 10.13 -17.58
C MET A 154 -18.89 9.52 -17.51
N ARG A 155 -19.94 10.31 -17.69
CA ARG A 155 -21.32 9.79 -17.78
C ARG A 155 -21.52 8.87 -18.98
N GLN A 156 -20.99 9.25 -20.13
CA GLN A 156 -21.06 8.42 -21.34
C GLN A 156 -20.32 7.09 -21.15
N ARG A 157 -19.16 7.09 -20.48
CA ARG A 157 -18.38 5.89 -20.19
C ARG A 157 -19.05 4.99 -19.13
N ASN A 158 -19.63 5.56 -18.10
CA ASN A 158 -20.26 4.80 -17.02
C ASN A 158 -21.70 4.41 -17.30
N GLY A 159 -22.28 4.82 -18.45
CA GLY A 159 -23.64 4.47 -18.83
C GLY A 159 -24.73 5.01 -17.89
N ILE A 160 -24.48 6.17 -17.24
CA ILE A 160 -25.41 6.90 -16.38
C ILE A 160 -25.83 8.19 -17.07
#